data_e68a6437da4d8869f239919907cb67b4
#
_entry.id   e68a6437da4d8869f239919907cb67b4
#
_cell.length_a   1.000
_cell.length_b   1.000
_cell.length_c   1.000
_cell.angle_alpha   90.00
_cell.angle_beta   90.00
_cell.angle_gamma   90.00
#
_symmetry.space_group_name_H-M   'P 1'
#
loop_
_entity.id
_entity.type
_entity.pdbx_description
1 polymer ?
#
loop_
_entity_poly.entity_id
_entity_poly.type
_entity_poly.pdbx_seq_one_letter_code
_entity_poly.pdbx_strand_id
1 'polypeptide(L)'
;MKRRMREIYVKSSDPFERGYQHGAQVKGEIERVCVGYRKSFEKKGYTWEEAQAMAMEYVPYLEKEMPELMEEAKGIAAGAEVELAVVMVLNTRYELLKFKKGVDNYEHNECTCYALLPEATKDHVTIGGQNWDNSPFIGENLYVIHIDEENGTKIVGISEPAQLIRSGMNSYGISLNCSTLLSYKDVRGVTIPTNFMRRRILQAKTLDEAKKVIAGFHPCVSLNYVITSAKDQDAIVYETTPVENFELYPNRGIITQGNDILADPAIDRFVPADKHHQRHFRGQRLQYLLQKKQGEITKEYLEE
;
A
#
# COMPACT_ATOMS: atom_id res chain seq x y z
N MET A 1 -3.30 26.01 -10.29
CA MET A 1 -3.00 25.90 -8.85
C MET A 1 -3.04 24.41 -8.49
N LYS A 2 -1.92 23.82 -8.04
CA LYS A 2 -1.94 22.44 -7.53
C LYS A 2 -2.89 22.42 -6.32
N ARG A 3 -3.93 21.60 -6.34
CA ARG A 3 -4.88 21.44 -5.22
C ARG A 3 -4.08 20.88 -4.03
N ARG A 4 -4.00 21.60 -2.92
CA ARG A 4 -3.38 21.09 -1.69
C ARG A 4 -4.27 19.94 -1.16
N MET A 5 -3.67 18.79 -0.88
CA MET A 5 -4.37 17.68 -0.27
C MET A 5 -4.84 18.09 1.15
N ARG A 6 -6.02 17.61 1.56
CA ARG A 6 -6.50 17.79 2.94
C ARG A 6 -5.56 17.05 3.88
N GLU A 7 -5.33 17.61 5.05
CA GLU A 7 -4.57 16.97 6.12
C GLU A 7 -5.49 16.67 7.30
N ILE A 8 -5.33 15.51 7.92
CA ILE A 8 -6.02 15.11 9.15
C ILE A 8 -5.02 14.65 10.19
N TYR A 9 -5.40 14.78 11.46
CA TYR A 9 -4.53 14.50 12.60
C TYR A 9 -5.27 13.59 13.58
N VAL A 10 -4.62 12.49 13.98
CA VAL A 10 -5.11 11.56 14.98
C VAL A 10 -4.04 11.32 16.03
N LYS A 11 -4.42 11.29 17.30
CA LYS A 11 -3.49 11.15 18.38
C LYS A 11 -4.15 10.43 19.56
N SER A 12 -3.69 9.25 19.89
CA SER A 12 -4.00 8.49 21.09
C SER A 12 -3.10 7.27 21.24
N SER A 13 -2.84 6.83 22.45
CA SER A 13 -2.25 5.50 22.71
C SER A 13 -3.28 4.37 22.55
N ASP A 14 -4.58 4.69 22.67
CA ASP A 14 -5.67 3.75 22.43
C ASP A 14 -5.94 3.60 20.91
N PRO A 15 -5.79 2.40 20.32
CA PRO A 15 -6.07 2.16 18.92
C PRO A 15 -7.51 2.48 18.50
N PHE A 16 -8.49 2.14 19.33
CA PHE A 16 -9.89 2.45 19.02
C PHE A 16 -10.12 3.95 18.94
N GLU A 17 -9.61 4.72 19.89
CA GLU A 17 -9.73 6.19 19.91
C GLU A 17 -9.02 6.83 18.69
N ARG A 18 -7.84 6.34 18.29
CA ARG A 18 -7.19 6.78 17.04
C ARG A 18 -8.08 6.56 15.84
N GLY A 19 -8.65 5.35 15.74
CA GLY A 19 -9.59 5.01 14.67
C GLY A 19 -10.83 5.90 14.70
N TYR A 20 -11.40 6.17 15.87
CA TYR A 20 -12.56 7.05 16.02
C TYR A 20 -12.28 8.47 15.51
N GLN A 21 -11.16 9.06 15.93
CA GLN A 21 -10.73 10.37 15.45
C GLN A 21 -10.52 10.39 13.93
N HIS A 22 -10.00 9.30 13.36
CA HIS A 22 -9.82 9.13 11.92
C HIS A 22 -11.18 9.12 11.20
N GLY A 23 -12.07 8.20 11.58
CA GLY A 23 -13.39 8.03 10.96
C GLY A 23 -14.23 9.30 11.01
N ALA A 24 -14.27 9.96 12.16
CA ALA A 24 -15.03 11.20 12.38
C ALA A 24 -14.58 12.34 11.44
N GLN A 25 -13.29 12.41 11.11
CA GLN A 25 -12.75 13.44 10.22
C GLN A 25 -13.01 13.18 8.74
N VAL A 26 -13.28 11.92 8.32
CA VAL A 26 -13.37 11.54 6.89
C VAL A 26 -14.70 10.87 6.52
N LYS A 27 -15.73 11.03 7.33
CA LYS A 27 -17.06 10.43 7.12
C LYS A 27 -17.61 10.71 5.71
N GLY A 28 -17.59 11.95 5.26
CA GLY A 28 -18.09 12.32 3.92
C GLY A 28 -17.24 11.75 2.77
N GLU A 29 -15.93 11.60 2.97
CA GLU A 29 -15.03 10.95 2.03
C GLU A 29 -15.33 9.44 1.92
N ILE A 30 -15.64 8.78 3.04
CA ILE A 30 -16.04 7.37 3.07
C ILE A 30 -17.30 7.15 2.26
N GLU A 31 -18.32 7.98 2.45
CA GLU A 31 -19.56 7.90 1.69
C GLU A 31 -19.30 8.02 0.17
N ARG A 32 -18.48 9.00 -0.24
CA ARG A 32 -18.16 9.22 -1.66
C ARG A 32 -17.37 8.07 -2.27
N VAL A 33 -16.35 7.56 -1.58
CA VAL A 33 -15.51 6.49 -2.11
C VAL A 33 -16.28 5.17 -2.21
N CYS A 34 -17.23 4.91 -1.31
CA CYS A 34 -18.11 3.74 -1.37
C CYS A 34 -18.94 3.69 -2.65
N VAL A 35 -19.40 4.83 -3.18
CA VAL A 35 -20.11 4.86 -4.48
C VAL A 35 -19.24 4.30 -5.60
N GLY A 36 -17.97 4.67 -5.64
CA GLY A 36 -17.02 4.16 -6.63
C GLY A 36 -16.70 2.68 -6.46
N TYR A 37 -16.50 2.24 -5.20
CA TYR A 37 -16.20 0.83 -4.92
C TYR A 37 -17.39 -0.10 -5.15
N ARG A 38 -18.63 0.32 -4.87
CA ARG A 38 -19.83 -0.44 -5.26
C ARG A 38 -19.81 -0.76 -6.74
N LYS A 39 -19.58 0.24 -7.61
CA LYS A 39 -19.46 0.06 -9.06
C LYS A 39 -18.28 -0.86 -9.44
N SER A 40 -17.17 -0.79 -8.71
CA SER A 40 -16.02 -1.67 -8.96
C SER A 40 -16.33 -3.13 -8.63
N PHE A 41 -17.04 -3.40 -7.53
CA PHE A 41 -17.50 -4.74 -7.17
C PHE A 41 -18.57 -5.27 -8.14
N GLU A 42 -19.53 -4.44 -8.55
CA GLU A 42 -20.53 -4.78 -9.56
C GLU A 42 -19.88 -5.22 -10.89
N LYS A 43 -18.86 -4.49 -11.36
CA LYS A 43 -18.08 -4.88 -12.55
C LYS A 43 -17.36 -6.23 -12.39
N LYS A 44 -17.04 -6.62 -11.16
CA LYS A 44 -16.46 -7.93 -10.83
C LYS A 44 -17.52 -9.01 -10.59
N GLY A 45 -18.80 -8.67 -10.67
CA GLY A 45 -19.94 -9.58 -10.50
C GLY A 45 -20.38 -9.80 -9.06
N TYR A 46 -19.99 -8.93 -8.14
CA TYR A 46 -20.37 -8.99 -6.72
C TYR A 46 -21.36 -7.87 -6.39
N THR A 47 -22.34 -8.16 -5.56
CA THR A 47 -23.12 -7.13 -4.89
C THR A 47 -22.31 -6.50 -3.75
N TRP A 48 -22.78 -5.37 -3.24
CA TRP A 48 -22.10 -4.73 -2.11
C TRP A 48 -22.21 -5.56 -0.83
N GLU A 49 -23.35 -6.20 -0.62
CA GLU A 49 -23.62 -7.09 0.50
C GLU A 49 -22.73 -8.34 0.44
N GLU A 50 -22.51 -8.91 -0.75
CA GLU A 50 -21.54 -10.00 -0.94
C GLU A 50 -20.10 -9.53 -0.62
N ALA A 51 -19.72 -8.32 -1.04
CA ALA A 51 -18.41 -7.76 -0.71
C ALA A 51 -18.24 -7.55 0.80
N GLN A 52 -19.28 -7.06 1.49
CA GLN A 52 -19.29 -6.90 2.94
C GLN A 52 -19.19 -8.25 3.66
N ALA A 53 -19.93 -9.25 3.22
CA ALA A 53 -19.87 -10.60 3.81
C ALA A 53 -18.46 -11.19 3.67
N MET A 54 -17.86 -11.13 2.47
CA MET A 54 -16.48 -11.59 2.24
C MET A 54 -15.45 -10.81 3.08
N ALA A 55 -15.62 -9.52 3.25
CA ALA A 55 -14.70 -8.70 4.05
C ALA A 55 -14.79 -9.07 5.55
N MET A 56 -15.96 -9.40 6.04
CA MET A 56 -16.16 -9.81 7.44
C MET A 56 -15.54 -11.16 7.78
N GLU A 57 -15.25 -12.02 6.78
CA GLU A 57 -14.51 -13.28 7.00
C GLU A 57 -13.09 -13.04 7.53
N TYR A 58 -12.51 -11.86 7.28
CA TYR A 58 -11.18 -11.50 7.76
C TYR A 58 -11.15 -11.13 9.26
N VAL A 59 -12.27 -10.71 9.82
CA VAL A 59 -12.33 -10.16 11.19
C VAL A 59 -11.82 -11.15 12.24
N PRO A 60 -12.27 -12.42 12.33
CA PRO A 60 -11.80 -13.35 13.37
C PRO A 60 -10.29 -13.62 13.27
N TYR A 61 -9.76 -13.65 12.04
CA TYR A 61 -8.34 -13.84 11.80
C TYR A 61 -7.53 -12.59 12.25
N LEU A 62 -7.99 -11.40 11.92
CA LEU A 62 -7.32 -10.15 12.28
C LEU A 62 -7.41 -9.83 13.78
N GLU A 63 -8.50 -10.19 14.45
CA GLU A 63 -8.61 -10.07 15.91
C GLU A 63 -7.57 -10.92 16.64
N LYS A 64 -7.16 -12.04 16.05
CA LYS A 64 -6.10 -12.89 16.58
C LYS A 64 -4.69 -12.38 16.22
N GLU A 65 -4.44 -12.06 14.94
CA GLU A 65 -3.09 -11.78 14.42
C GLU A 65 -2.68 -10.30 14.55
N MET A 66 -3.65 -9.38 14.50
CA MET A 66 -3.41 -7.92 14.55
C MET A 66 -4.49 -7.20 15.40
N PRO A 67 -4.69 -7.58 16.68
CA PRO A 67 -5.77 -7.07 17.52
C PRO A 67 -5.79 -5.54 17.62
N GLU A 68 -4.65 -4.89 17.78
CA GLU A 68 -4.56 -3.43 17.89
C GLU A 68 -5.04 -2.72 16.60
N LEU A 69 -4.68 -3.22 15.44
CA LEU A 69 -5.10 -2.64 14.16
C LEU A 69 -6.56 -2.95 13.87
N MET A 70 -7.08 -4.07 14.38
CA MET A 70 -8.50 -4.37 14.28
C MET A 70 -9.33 -3.43 15.17
N GLU A 71 -8.86 -3.09 16.38
CA GLU A 71 -9.49 -2.05 17.20
C GLU A 71 -9.44 -0.67 16.53
N GLU A 72 -8.33 -0.32 15.87
CA GLU A 72 -8.24 0.92 15.07
C GLU A 72 -9.28 0.93 13.93
N ALA A 73 -9.50 -0.20 13.25
CA ALA A 73 -10.53 -0.33 12.20
C ALA A 73 -11.96 -0.24 12.78
N LYS A 74 -12.23 -0.83 13.95
CA LYS A 74 -13.51 -0.67 14.67
C LYS A 74 -13.75 0.79 15.07
N GLY A 75 -12.72 1.47 15.54
CA GLY A 75 -12.76 2.90 15.83
C GLY A 75 -13.12 3.74 14.61
N ILE A 76 -12.51 3.46 13.44
CA ILE A 76 -12.86 4.16 12.19
C ILE A 76 -14.35 3.99 11.87
N ALA A 77 -14.89 2.79 12.01
CA ALA A 77 -16.30 2.54 11.77
C ALA A 77 -17.21 3.35 12.70
N ALA A 78 -16.90 3.34 14.01
CA ALA A 78 -17.63 4.08 15.01
C ALA A 78 -17.57 5.60 14.79
N GLY A 79 -16.38 6.17 14.52
CA GLY A 79 -16.18 7.59 14.28
C GLY A 79 -16.83 8.09 12.99
N ALA A 80 -16.87 7.26 11.96
CA ALA A 80 -17.55 7.56 10.70
C ALA A 80 -19.07 7.27 10.75
N GLU A 81 -19.57 6.64 11.81
CA GLU A 81 -20.97 6.18 11.93
C GLU A 81 -21.39 5.26 10.79
N VAL A 82 -20.51 4.33 10.42
CA VAL A 82 -20.76 3.29 9.41
C VAL A 82 -20.60 1.90 10.02
N GLU A 83 -21.16 0.89 9.36
CA GLU A 83 -20.94 -0.50 9.78
C GLU A 83 -19.48 -0.90 9.61
N LEU A 84 -18.97 -1.74 10.52
CA LEU A 84 -17.62 -2.29 10.43
C LEU A 84 -17.36 -2.96 9.08
N ALA A 85 -18.36 -3.62 8.52
CA ALA A 85 -18.28 -4.27 7.21
C ALA A 85 -17.86 -3.31 6.09
N VAL A 86 -18.29 -2.05 6.13
CA VAL A 86 -17.88 -1.01 5.17
C VAL A 86 -16.39 -0.73 5.28
N VAL A 87 -15.88 -0.52 6.49
CA VAL A 87 -14.46 -0.28 6.75
C VAL A 87 -13.62 -1.49 6.33
N MET A 88 -14.11 -2.70 6.63
CA MET A 88 -13.44 -3.93 6.24
C MET A 88 -13.38 -4.11 4.72
N VAL A 89 -14.45 -3.82 3.97
CA VAL A 89 -14.41 -3.83 2.49
C VAL A 89 -13.31 -2.88 1.99
N LEU A 90 -13.23 -1.67 2.51
CA LEU A 90 -12.25 -0.67 2.06
C LEU A 90 -10.81 -1.08 2.40
N ASN A 91 -10.59 -1.85 3.47
CA ASN A 91 -9.28 -2.35 3.86
C ASN A 91 -8.89 -3.67 3.20
N THR A 92 -9.87 -4.49 2.73
CA THR A 92 -9.62 -5.78 2.06
C THR A 92 -9.89 -5.72 0.55
N ARG A 93 -10.24 -4.54 0.02
CA ARG A 93 -10.65 -4.35 -1.38
C ARG A 93 -9.64 -4.87 -2.41
N TYR A 94 -8.34 -4.80 -2.07
CA TYR A 94 -7.29 -5.26 -2.96
C TYR A 94 -7.36 -6.77 -3.16
N GLU A 95 -7.51 -7.52 -2.09
CA GLU A 95 -7.66 -8.98 -2.08
C GLU A 95 -8.96 -9.39 -2.76
N LEU A 96 -10.07 -8.71 -2.44
CA LEU A 96 -11.40 -9.07 -2.95
C LEU A 96 -11.56 -8.74 -4.44
N LEU A 97 -11.10 -7.57 -4.90
CA LEU A 97 -11.23 -7.14 -6.30
C LEU A 97 -10.22 -7.82 -7.24
N LYS A 98 -9.22 -8.54 -6.69
CA LYS A 98 -8.26 -9.30 -7.49
C LYS A 98 -8.93 -10.37 -8.34
N PHE A 99 -10.02 -10.93 -7.84
CA PHE A 99 -10.73 -12.04 -8.47
C PHE A 99 -12.11 -11.58 -8.95
N LYS A 100 -12.46 -11.99 -10.18
CA LYS A 100 -13.81 -11.79 -10.72
C LYS A 100 -14.65 -13.02 -10.44
N LYS A 101 -15.94 -12.85 -10.16
CA LYS A 101 -16.89 -13.96 -10.01
C LYS A 101 -17.04 -14.68 -11.36
N GLY A 102 -16.48 -15.89 -11.45
CA GLY A 102 -16.62 -16.75 -12.64
C GLY A 102 -15.70 -16.46 -13.83
N VAL A 103 -14.84 -15.42 -13.79
CA VAL A 103 -13.91 -15.09 -14.90
C VAL A 103 -12.64 -14.43 -14.37
N ASP A 104 -11.49 -14.80 -14.92
CA ASP A 104 -10.21 -14.13 -14.66
C ASP A 104 -10.10 -12.87 -15.53
N ASN A 105 -10.56 -11.73 -15.03
CA ASN A 105 -10.39 -10.46 -15.70
C ASN A 105 -9.51 -9.52 -14.87
N TYR A 106 -8.50 -8.90 -15.51
CA TYR A 106 -7.52 -8.03 -14.86
C TYR A 106 -7.83 -6.57 -15.18
N GLU A 107 -8.05 -5.75 -14.16
CA GLU A 107 -7.95 -4.30 -14.29
C GLU A 107 -6.50 -3.92 -13.97
N HIS A 108 -5.88 -3.13 -14.83
CA HIS A 108 -4.52 -2.65 -14.68
C HIS A 108 -4.51 -1.43 -13.77
N ASN A 109 -4.04 -1.59 -12.54
CA ASN A 109 -3.50 -0.47 -11.79
C ASN A 109 -2.02 -0.38 -12.16
N GLU A 110 -1.60 0.76 -12.64
CA GLU A 110 -0.23 1.03 -13.03
C GLU A 110 0.46 1.80 -11.93
N CYS A 111 1.62 1.30 -11.48
CA CYS A 111 2.43 1.93 -10.45
C CYS A 111 3.90 1.83 -10.85
N THR A 112 4.69 2.77 -10.34
CA THR A 112 6.13 2.65 -10.39
C THR A 112 6.69 3.21 -9.10
N CYS A 113 7.36 2.37 -8.31
CA CYS A 113 8.00 2.74 -7.07
C CYS A 113 9.52 2.86 -7.28
N TYR A 114 10.17 3.62 -6.39
CA TYR A 114 11.62 3.70 -6.35
C TYR A 114 12.12 3.93 -4.92
N ALA A 115 13.36 3.52 -4.69
CA ALA A 115 14.13 3.89 -3.53
C ALA A 115 15.53 4.35 -3.98
N LEU A 116 15.99 5.44 -3.37
CA LEU A 116 17.29 6.06 -3.60
C LEU A 116 18.03 6.17 -2.29
N LEU A 117 19.28 5.71 -2.28
CA LEU A 117 20.18 5.81 -1.14
C LEU A 117 21.09 7.06 -1.26
N PRO A 118 21.79 7.45 -0.20
CA PRO A 118 22.61 8.67 -0.17
C PRO A 118 23.60 8.82 -1.32
N GLU A 119 24.19 7.72 -1.80
CA GLU A 119 25.14 7.75 -2.91
C GLU A 119 24.49 8.06 -4.28
N ALA A 120 23.17 7.98 -4.37
CA ALA A 120 22.44 8.31 -5.59
C ALA A 120 21.91 9.75 -5.60
N THR A 121 21.75 10.36 -4.43
CA THR A 121 21.11 11.68 -4.29
C THR A 121 22.14 12.79 -4.06
N LYS A 122 21.85 13.99 -4.56
CA LYS A 122 22.73 15.16 -4.43
C LYS A 122 22.93 15.59 -2.97
N ASP A 123 21.87 15.53 -2.19
CA ASP A 123 21.89 15.97 -0.79
C ASP A 123 22.27 14.85 0.19
N HIS A 124 22.71 13.70 -0.34
CA HIS A 124 23.07 12.49 0.44
C HIS A 124 21.98 12.04 1.41
N VAL A 125 20.74 12.03 0.95
CA VAL A 125 19.57 11.60 1.72
C VAL A 125 18.92 10.37 1.08
N THR A 126 18.27 9.54 1.90
CA THR A 126 17.43 8.43 1.41
C THR A 126 16.08 8.96 0.98
N ILE A 127 15.62 8.57 -0.22
CA ILE A 127 14.32 8.97 -0.78
C ILE A 127 13.55 7.74 -1.23
N GLY A 128 12.31 7.58 -0.76
CA GLY A 128 11.34 6.64 -1.31
C GLY A 128 10.22 7.37 -2.03
N GLY A 129 9.76 6.85 -3.17
CA GLY A 129 8.68 7.49 -3.91
C GLY A 129 7.90 6.54 -4.81
N GLN A 130 6.76 7.03 -5.30
CA GLN A 130 5.86 6.26 -6.13
C GLN A 130 5.04 7.15 -7.07
N ASN A 131 4.96 6.76 -8.34
CA ASN A 131 3.86 7.15 -9.21
C ASN A 131 2.75 6.12 -9.06
N TRP A 132 1.56 6.58 -8.67
CA TRP A 132 0.42 5.73 -8.40
C TRP A 132 -0.77 6.11 -9.27
N ASP A 133 -1.06 5.27 -10.24
CA ASP A 133 -2.18 5.45 -11.15
C ASP A 133 -3.38 4.65 -10.65
N ASN A 134 -4.52 5.33 -10.51
CA ASN A 134 -5.74 4.71 -10.04
C ASN A 134 -6.99 5.46 -10.55
N SER A 135 -8.17 4.93 -10.24
CA SER A 135 -9.44 5.54 -10.63
C SER A 135 -9.60 6.96 -10.07
N PRO A 136 -10.14 7.91 -10.86
CA PRO A 136 -10.29 9.32 -10.44
C PRO A 136 -11.01 9.49 -9.11
N PHE A 137 -12.07 8.69 -8.84
CA PHE A 137 -12.84 8.78 -7.59
C PHE A 137 -12.00 8.52 -6.34
N ILE A 138 -10.88 7.77 -6.47
CA ILE A 138 -9.94 7.56 -5.38
C ILE A 138 -9.10 8.83 -5.19
N GLY A 139 -8.49 9.33 -6.26
CA GLY A 139 -7.63 10.51 -6.21
C GLY A 139 -8.32 11.77 -5.67
N GLU A 140 -9.61 11.93 -5.93
CA GLU A 140 -10.41 13.05 -5.45
C GLU A 140 -10.68 13.03 -3.94
N ASN A 141 -10.58 11.85 -3.31
CA ASN A 141 -10.88 11.63 -1.90
C ASN A 141 -9.64 11.32 -1.04
N LEU A 142 -8.43 11.39 -1.60
CA LEU A 142 -7.19 11.21 -0.84
C LEU A 142 -6.94 12.34 0.13
N TYR A 143 -6.29 12.01 1.24
CA TYR A 143 -5.80 12.96 2.24
C TYR A 143 -4.46 12.52 2.80
N VAL A 144 -3.75 13.45 3.40
CA VAL A 144 -2.58 13.17 4.24
C VAL A 144 -3.07 12.94 5.67
N ILE A 145 -2.64 11.84 6.28
CA ILE A 145 -2.92 11.52 7.67
C ILE A 145 -1.64 11.62 8.51
N HIS A 146 -1.75 12.30 9.65
CA HIS A 146 -0.74 12.34 10.70
C HIS A 146 -1.23 11.52 11.88
N ILE A 147 -0.49 10.47 12.24
CA ILE A 147 -0.82 9.56 13.33
C ILE A 147 0.23 9.70 14.43
N ASP A 148 -0.17 9.98 15.65
CA ASP A 148 0.67 9.96 16.84
C ASP A 148 0.16 8.86 17.79
N GLU A 149 0.92 7.77 17.91
CA GLU A 149 0.55 6.63 18.75
C GLU A 149 0.85 6.84 20.24
N GLU A 150 1.39 8.01 20.62
CA GLU A 150 1.81 8.35 22.01
C GLU A 150 2.77 7.33 22.68
N ASN A 151 3.29 6.39 21.89
CA ASN A 151 4.31 5.41 22.30
C ASN A 151 5.70 5.72 21.71
N GLY A 152 5.85 6.90 21.10
CA GLY A 152 7.03 7.37 20.37
C GLY A 152 6.94 7.19 18.85
N THR A 153 6.01 6.40 18.34
CA THR A 153 5.79 6.22 16.90
C THR A 153 4.87 7.32 16.38
N LYS A 154 5.37 8.08 15.40
CA LYS A 154 4.57 9.02 14.61
C LYS A 154 4.65 8.62 13.15
N ILE A 155 3.53 8.70 12.45
CA ILE A 155 3.43 8.31 11.04
C ILE A 155 2.80 9.48 10.29
N VAL A 156 3.34 9.78 9.11
CA VAL A 156 2.70 10.67 8.14
C VAL A 156 2.60 9.94 6.81
N GLY A 157 1.45 10.00 6.17
CA GLY A 157 1.26 9.31 4.90
C GLY A 157 0.00 9.72 4.16
N ILE A 158 -0.16 9.15 2.98
CA ILE A 158 -1.37 9.29 2.18
C ILE A 158 -2.30 8.13 2.52
N SER A 159 -3.58 8.43 2.69
CA SER A 159 -4.61 7.41 2.89
C SER A 159 -5.81 7.63 1.98
N GLU A 160 -6.44 6.53 1.62
CA GLU A 160 -7.79 6.48 1.10
C GLU A 160 -8.79 6.44 2.26
N PRO A 161 -10.03 6.94 2.08
CA PRO A 161 -11.02 6.94 3.16
C PRO A 161 -11.24 5.57 3.80
N ALA A 162 -11.24 5.55 5.14
CA ALA A 162 -11.37 4.38 6.01
C ALA A 162 -10.22 3.35 5.92
N GLN A 163 -9.21 3.53 5.09
CA GLN A 163 -8.03 2.66 5.13
C GLN A 163 -7.11 3.06 6.27
N LEU A 164 -6.51 2.06 6.93
CA LEU A 164 -5.54 2.30 8.01
C LEU A 164 -4.37 3.18 7.56
N ILE A 165 -3.80 2.89 6.38
CA ILE A 165 -2.89 3.77 5.65
C ILE A 165 -2.59 3.20 4.25
N ARG A 166 -2.24 4.07 3.29
CA ARG A 166 -1.85 3.66 1.93
C ARG A 166 -0.33 3.55 1.75
N SER A 167 0.38 4.62 2.06
CA SER A 167 1.84 4.73 2.03
C SER A 167 2.26 5.92 2.88
N GLY A 168 3.50 5.94 3.33
CA GLY A 168 3.97 7.02 4.18
C GLY A 168 5.35 6.75 4.77
N MET A 169 5.67 7.51 5.81
CA MET A 169 6.88 7.36 6.59
C MET A 169 6.62 7.53 8.08
N ASN A 170 7.50 7.00 8.91
CA ASN A 170 7.42 7.15 10.35
C ASN A 170 8.58 7.97 10.95
N SER A 171 8.46 8.29 12.24
CA SER A 171 9.45 9.07 12.99
C SER A 171 10.80 8.39 13.17
N TYR A 172 10.92 7.10 12.86
CA TYR A 172 12.19 6.36 12.91
C TYR A 172 12.91 6.33 11.56
N GLY A 173 12.34 6.97 10.52
CA GLY A 173 12.93 7.06 9.19
C GLY A 173 12.56 5.91 8.25
N ILE A 174 11.63 5.04 8.64
CA ILE A 174 11.10 4.00 7.75
C ILE A 174 10.06 4.64 6.83
N SER A 175 10.20 4.46 5.51
CA SER A 175 9.16 4.79 4.54
C SER A 175 8.69 3.56 3.77
N LEU A 176 7.45 3.63 3.29
CA LEU A 176 6.79 2.53 2.58
C LEU A 176 6.06 3.04 1.35
N ASN A 177 6.37 2.44 0.22
CA ASN A 177 5.57 2.46 -0.99
C ASN A 177 5.25 1.02 -1.41
N CYS A 178 4.18 0.82 -2.17
CA CYS A 178 3.89 -0.50 -2.68
C CYS A 178 3.10 -0.47 -3.99
N SER A 179 3.35 -1.46 -4.84
CA SER A 179 2.62 -1.68 -6.06
C SER A 179 2.09 -3.11 -6.15
N THR A 180 1.04 -3.25 -6.93
CA THR A 180 0.38 -4.53 -7.15
C THR A 180 1.23 -5.42 -8.02
N LEU A 181 1.32 -6.69 -7.68
CA LEU A 181 1.87 -7.75 -8.53
C LEU A 181 0.75 -8.70 -8.97
N LEU A 182 0.96 -9.41 -10.05
CA LEU A 182 0.06 -10.45 -10.54
C LEU A 182 0.86 -11.74 -10.68
N SER A 183 0.43 -12.79 -9.99
CA SER A 183 1.09 -14.09 -10.05
C SER A 183 0.09 -15.19 -10.40
N TYR A 184 0.58 -16.23 -11.10
CA TYR A 184 -0.15 -17.50 -11.23
C TYR A 184 -0.37 -18.19 -9.89
N LYS A 185 0.35 -17.75 -8.84
CA LYS A 185 0.23 -18.27 -7.47
C LYS A 185 -0.88 -17.58 -6.66
N ASP A 186 -1.44 -16.47 -7.15
CA ASP A 186 -2.52 -15.75 -6.47
C ASP A 186 -3.74 -16.66 -6.28
N VAL A 187 -4.23 -16.71 -5.05
CA VAL A 187 -5.36 -17.56 -4.64
C VAL A 187 -6.37 -16.76 -3.82
N ARG A 188 -7.63 -17.23 -3.79
CA ARG A 188 -8.61 -16.71 -2.85
C ARG A 188 -8.29 -17.24 -1.45
N GLY A 189 -8.40 -16.39 -0.45
CA GLY A 189 -8.17 -16.80 0.93
C GLY A 189 -8.26 -15.64 1.89
N VAL A 190 -8.30 -15.97 3.18
CA VAL A 190 -8.22 -15.02 4.28
C VAL A 190 -6.81 -15.03 4.82
N THR A 191 -6.14 -13.91 4.70
CA THR A 191 -4.79 -13.65 5.23
C THR A 191 -4.75 -12.24 5.82
N ILE A 192 -3.59 -11.74 6.23
CA ILE A 192 -3.48 -10.34 6.62
C ILE A 192 -3.66 -9.46 5.36
N PRO A 193 -4.66 -8.57 5.32
CA PRO A 193 -4.86 -7.71 4.17
C PRO A 193 -3.73 -6.70 4.01
N THR A 194 -3.50 -6.29 2.77
CA THR A 194 -2.44 -5.36 2.40
C THR A 194 -2.42 -4.07 3.24
N ASN A 195 -3.58 -3.49 3.54
CA ASN A 195 -3.63 -2.25 4.32
C ASN A 195 -3.25 -2.43 5.79
N PHE A 196 -3.57 -3.59 6.39
CA PHE A 196 -3.12 -3.95 7.72
C PHE A 196 -1.60 -4.17 7.73
N MET A 197 -1.07 -4.88 6.73
CA MET A 197 0.37 -5.10 6.60
C MET A 197 1.13 -3.78 6.45
N ARG A 198 0.66 -2.86 5.60
CA ARG A 198 1.25 -1.51 5.42
C ARG A 198 1.31 -0.75 6.73
N ARG A 199 0.21 -0.75 7.48
CA ARG A 199 0.13 -0.08 8.78
C ARG A 199 1.12 -0.68 9.77
N ARG A 200 1.27 -2.01 9.78
CA ARG A 200 2.21 -2.73 10.64
C ARG A 200 3.67 -2.46 10.26
N ILE A 201 4.00 -2.44 8.97
CA ILE A 201 5.34 -2.08 8.49
C ILE A 201 5.73 -0.68 8.95
N LEU A 202 4.80 0.29 8.88
CA LEU A 202 5.05 1.67 9.32
C LEU A 202 5.13 1.84 10.85
N GLN A 203 4.94 0.80 11.64
CA GLN A 203 5.26 0.78 13.08
C GLN A 203 6.69 0.30 13.37
N ALA A 204 7.40 -0.25 12.38
CA ALA A 204 8.77 -0.71 12.55
C ALA A 204 9.74 0.45 12.83
N LYS A 205 10.75 0.19 13.66
CA LYS A 205 11.77 1.18 14.07
C LYS A 205 13.06 1.05 13.27
N THR A 206 13.26 -0.09 12.60
CA THR A 206 14.41 -0.39 11.76
C THR A 206 13.98 -1.13 10.52
N LEU A 207 14.85 -1.16 9.50
CA LEU A 207 14.61 -1.94 8.29
C LEU A 207 14.47 -3.43 8.60
N ASP A 208 15.28 -3.95 9.52
CA ASP A 208 15.21 -5.35 9.94
C ASP A 208 13.89 -5.71 10.63
N GLU A 209 13.34 -4.80 11.45
CA GLU A 209 12.01 -5.01 12.03
C GLU A 209 10.92 -5.03 10.92
N ALA A 210 10.99 -4.12 9.95
CA ALA A 210 10.07 -4.10 8.81
C ALA A 210 10.16 -5.40 7.99
N LYS A 211 11.39 -5.90 7.73
CA LYS A 211 11.63 -7.19 7.07
C LYS A 211 11.01 -8.37 7.85
N LYS A 212 11.21 -8.42 9.16
CA LYS A 212 10.66 -9.47 10.03
C LYS A 212 9.12 -9.49 10.02
N VAL A 213 8.47 -8.34 9.94
CA VAL A 213 7.01 -8.24 9.80
C VAL A 213 6.54 -8.96 8.55
N ILE A 214 7.29 -8.88 7.46
CA ILE A 214 6.91 -9.45 6.16
C ILE A 214 7.36 -10.91 6.03
N ALA A 215 8.53 -11.26 6.52
CA ALA A 215 9.19 -12.55 6.29
C ALA A 215 8.35 -13.77 6.70
N GLY A 216 7.54 -13.64 7.78
CA GLY A 216 6.65 -14.69 8.27
C GLY A 216 5.26 -14.69 7.62
N PHE A 217 5.05 -13.87 6.58
CA PHE A 217 3.76 -13.63 6.00
C PHE A 217 3.69 -14.11 4.55
N HIS A 218 2.66 -14.90 4.25
CA HIS A 218 2.31 -15.30 2.89
C HIS A 218 0.92 -14.73 2.57
N PRO A 219 0.82 -13.70 1.73
CA PRO A 219 -0.46 -13.12 1.33
C PRO A 219 -1.22 -14.07 0.40
N CYS A 220 -2.54 -13.92 0.32
CA CYS A 220 -3.31 -14.64 -0.70
C CYS A 220 -3.14 -14.03 -2.11
N VAL A 221 -2.62 -12.81 -2.20
CA VAL A 221 -2.40 -12.09 -3.47
C VAL A 221 -1.03 -11.42 -3.47
N SER A 222 -0.37 -11.45 -4.62
CA SER A 222 1.00 -10.92 -4.77
C SER A 222 1.05 -9.40 -4.73
N LEU A 223 2.09 -8.88 -4.08
CA LEU A 223 2.33 -7.45 -3.90
C LEU A 223 3.83 -7.20 -3.71
N ASN A 224 4.31 -6.01 -4.03
CA ASN A 224 5.62 -5.58 -3.55
C ASN A 224 5.51 -4.50 -2.47
N TYR A 225 6.51 -4.48 -1.59
CA TYR A 225 6.75 -3.43 -0.62
C TYR A 225 8.13 -2.83 -0.90
N VAL A 226 8.17 -1.54 -1.24
CA VAL A 226 9.42 -0.78 -1.38
C VAL A 226 9.62 -0.01 -0.08
N ILE A 227 10.59 -0.44 0.71
CA ILE A 227 10.84 0.07 2.06
C ILE A 227 12.20 0.76 2.06
N THR A 228 12.27 1.97 2.61
CA THR A 228 13.52 2.66 2.86
C THR A 228 13.70 2.92 4.35
N SER A 229 14.94 2.97 4.80
CA SER A 229 15.34 3.43 6.12
C SER A 229 16.35 4.56 6.00
N ALA A 230 15.94 5.76 6.41
CA ALA A 230 16.84 6.91 6.43
C ALA A 230 17.94 6.74 7.50
N LYS A 231 17.63 6.08 8.61
CA LYS A 231 18.58 5.82 9.70
C LYS A 231 19.63 4.79 9.30
N ASP A 232 19.21 3.68 8.68
CA ASP A 232 20.10 2.61 8.26
C ASP A 232 20.80 2.92 6.93
N GLN A 233 20.33 3.99 6.23
CA GLN A 233 20.79 4.37 4.89
C GLN A 233 20.68 3.20 3.90
N ASP A 234 19.56 2.47 3.98
CA ASP A 234 19.34 1.25 3.21
C ASP A 234 17.89 1.18 2.71
N ALA A 235 17.66 0.30 1.75
CA ALA A 235 16.35 0.06 1.16
C ALA A 235 16.21 -1.39 0.67
N ILE A 236 14.98 -1.83 0.55
CA ILE A 236 14.64 -3.15 0.01
C ILE A 236 13.35 -3.07 -0.80
N VAL A 237 13.27 -3.84 -1.87
CA VAL A 237 12.01 -4.27 -2.47
C VAL A 237 11.73 -5.69 -2.01
N TYR A 238 10.59 -5.86 -1.36
CA TYR A 238 10.12 -7.16 -0.90
C TYR A 238 8.95 -7.58 -1.79
N GLU A 239 9.19 -8.52 -2.71
CA GLU A 239 8.12 -9.11 -3.52
C GLU A 239 7.51 -10.27 -2.75
N THR A 240 6.21 -10.20 -2.48
CA THR A 240 5.48 -11.22 -1.72
C THR A 240 4.49 -11.95 -2.62
N THR A 241 4.45 -13.27 -2.47
CA THR A 241 3.50 -14.15 -3.15
C THR A 241 2.88 -15.15 -2.17
N PRO A 242 1.81 -15.86 -2.54
CA PRO A 242 1.21 -16.87 -1.67
C PRO A 242 2.14 -18.02 -1.26
N VAL A 243 3.21 -18.25 -1.99
CA VAL A 243 4.09 -19.43 -1.79
C VAL A 243 5.50 -19.05 -1.36
N GLU A 244 6.00 -17.89 -1.77
CA GLU A 244 7.37 -17.46 -1.49
C GLU A 244 7.51 -15.93 -1.54
N ASN A 245 8.53 -15.44 -0.88
CA ASN A 245 8.88 -14.02 -0.83
C ASN A 245 10.30 -13.84 -1.34
N PHE A 246 10.55 -12.71 -2.01
CA PHE A 246 11.84 -12.38 -2.59
C PHE A 246 12.33 -11.03 -2.09
N GLU A 247 13.62 -10.93 -1.83
CA GLU A 247 14.30 -9.69 -1.44
C GLU A 247 15.15 -9.18 -2.60
N LEU A 248 14.91 -7.93 -3.02
CA LEU A 248 15.69 -7.24 -4.03
C LEU A 248 16.34 -5.99 -3.41
N TYR A 249 17.59 -5.75 -3.71
CA TYR A 249 18.38 -4.69 -3.11
C TYR A 249 18.81 -3.64 -4.14
N PRO A 250 19.03 -2.38 -3.71
CA PRO A 250 19.51 -1.32 -4.59
C PRO A 250 20.85 -1.68 -5.23
N ASN A 251 20.98 -1.34 -6.51
CA ASN A 251 22.27 -1.37 -7.20
C ASN A 251 22.78 0.06 -7.35
N ARG A 252 23.96 0.34 -6.78
CA ARG A 252 24.53 1.69 -6.72
C ARG A 252 23.56 2.71 -6.12
N GLY A 253 22.87 2.32 -5.04
CA GLY A 253 21.92 3.16 -4.34
C GLY A 253 20.58 3.42 -5.03
N ILE A 254 20.25 2.71 -6.11
CA ILE A 254 19.02 2.88 -6.88
C ILE A 254 18.30 1.54 -7.04
N ILE A 255 17.03 1.50 -6.69
CA ILE A 255 16.13 0.40 -7.05
C ILE A 255 14.78 0.96 -7.50
N THR A 256 14.23 0.37 -8.54
CA THR A 256 12.89 0.71 -9.07
C THR A 256 12.06 -0.55 -9.20
N GLN A 257 10.75 -0.42 -9.02
CA GLN A 257 9.81 -1.53 -9.10
C GLN A 257 8.54 -1.09 -9.83
N GLY A 258 8.17 -1.85 -10.85
CA GLY A 258 6.90 -1.72 -11.56
C GLY A 258 5.79 -2.61 -10.96
N ASN A 259 4.97 -3.18 -11.85
CA ASN A 259 3.93 -4.16 -11.49
C ASN A 259 4.28 -5.58 -11.97
N ASP A 260 5.53 -5.84 -12.22
CA ASP A 260 6.10 -7.10 -12.66
C ASP A 260 6.87 -7.78 -11.51
N ILE A 261 6.91 -9.10 -11.51
CA ILE A 261 7.73 -9.88 -10.58
C ILE A 261 9.13 -9.98 -11.18
N LEU A 262 10.08 -9.29 -10.56
CA LEU A 262 11.46 -9.21 -11.04
C LEU A 262 12.31 -10.40 -10.60
N ALA A 263 12.06 -10.93 -9.39
CA ALA A 263 12.85 -12.00 -8.81
C ALA A 263 12.62 -13.34 -9.51
N ASP A 264 11.39 -13.66 -9.86
CA ASP A 264 11.02 -14.85 -10.62
C ASP A 264 9.96 -14.52 -11.69
N PRO A 265 10.40 -14.11 -12.89
CA PRO A 265 9.47 -13.81 -13.97
C PRO A 265 8.62 -15.02 -14.44
N ALA A 266 8.98 -16.25 -14.08
CA ALA A 266 8.22 -17.45 -14.46
C ALA A 266 6.88 -17.56 -13.73
N ILE A 267 6.74 -16.95 -12.57
CA ILE A 267 5.47 -16.91 -11.82
C ILE A 267 4.65 -15.67 -12.10
N ASP A 268 5.20 -14.69 -12.83
CA ASP A 268 4.45 -13.49 -13.22
C ASP A 268 3.31 -13.91 -14.17
N ARG A 269 2.11 -13.44 -13.82
CA ARG A 269 0.93 -13.75 -14.61
C ARG A 269 0.85 -12.83 -15.82
N PHE A 270 1.26 -13.36 -16.95
CA PHE A 270 1.29 -12.63 -18.21
C PHE A 270 -0.11 -12.23 -18.68
N VAL A 271 -0.30 -10.97 -18.89
CA VAL A 271 -1.34 -10.44 -19.77
C VAL A 271 -0.84 -10.62 -21.21
N PRO A 272 -1.71 -10.76 -22.25
CA PRO A 272 -1.30 -10.96 -23.64
C PRO A 272 -0.17 -10.03 -24.07
N ALA A 273 0.74 -10.53 -24.89
CA ALA A 273 2.04 -9.91 -25.24
C ALA A 273 1.99 -8.45 -25.70
N ASP A 274 0.86 -8.00 -26.25
CA ASP A 274 0.57 -6.63 -26.67
C ASP A 274 0.41 -5.61 -25.52
N LYS A 275 0.16 -6.10 -24.30
CA LYS A 275 -0.02 -5.26 -23.09
C LYS A 275 1.16 -5.33 -22.10
N HIS A 276 2.13 -6.23 -22.32
CA HIS A 276 3.26 -6.46 -21.42
C HIS A 276 4.31 -5.36 -21.43
N HIS A 277 4.58 -4.79 -22.61
CA HIS A 277 5.71 -3.87 -22.77
C HIS A 277 5.67 -2.66 -21.82
N GLN A 278 4.50 -2.17 -21.46
CA GLN A 278 4.37 -0.99 -20.61
C GLN A 278 4.71 -1.27 -19.14
N ARG A 279 4.44 -2.45 -18.60
CA ARG A 279 4.68 -2.79 -17.18
C ARG A 279 6.17 -2.87 -16.88
N HIS A 280 6.91 -3.68 -17.63
CA HIS A 280 8.37 -3.79 -17.51
C HIS A 280 9.07 -2.50 -17.93
N PHE A 281 8.57 -1.83 -18.98
CA PHE A 281 9.20 -0.64 -19.52
C PHE A 281 9.25 0.52 -18.52
N ARG A 282 8.21 0.74 -17.72
CA ARG A 282 8.15 1.89 -16.79
C ARG A 282 9.21 1.79 -15.70
N GLY A 283 9.33 0.63 -15.04
CA GLY A 283 10.37 0.40 -14.03
C GLY A 283 11.77 0.55 -14.61
N GLN A 284 12.04 -0.12 -15.75
CA GLN A 284 13.32 -0.05 -16.45
C GLN A 284 13.63 1.36 -16.95
N ARG A 285 12.64 2.08 -17.47
CA ARG A 285 12.82 3.47 -17.92
C ARG A 285 13.17 4.39 -16.77
N LEU A 286 12.48 4.26 -15.64
CA LEU A 286 12.79 5.03 -14.44
C LEU A 286 14.19 4.72 -13.93
N GLN A 287 14.57 3.44 -13.84
CA GLN A 287 15.91 3.01 -13.45
C GLN A 287 16.98 3.65 -14.32
N TYR A 288 16.81 3.63 -15.64
CA TYR A 288 17.73 4.23 -16.59
C TYR A 288 17.86 5.75 -16.41
N LEU A 289 16.75 6.46 -16.21
CA LEU A 289 16.76 7.91 -16.02
C LEU A 289 17.48 8.29 -14.72
N LEU A 290 17.20 7.57 -13.63
CA LEU A 290 17.85 7.79 -12.34
C LEU A 290 19.35 7.50 -12.40
N GLN A 291 19.76 6.40 -13.07
CA GLN A 291 21.17 6.06 -13.25
C GLN A 291 21.96 7.12 -14.01
N LYS A 292 21.33 7.80 -14.99
CA LYS A 292 21.96 8.92 -15.70
C LYS A 292 22.28 10.12 -14.81
N LYS A 293 21.60 10.25 -13.68
CA LYS A 293 21.75 11.33 -12.71
C LYS A 293 22.34 10.86 -11.38
N GLN A 294 23.02 9.71 -11.40
CA GLN A 294 23.68 9.13 -10.22
C GLN A 294 24.50 10.18 -9.46
N GLY A 295 24.21 10.36 -8.17
CA GLY A 295 24.86 11.36 -7.31
C GLY A 295 24.37 12.81 -7.48
N GLU A 296 23.48 13.06 -8.44
CA GLU A 296 22.93 14.40 -8.73
C GLU A 296 21.40 14.45 -8.62
N ILE A 297 20.75 13.38 -8.17
CA ILE A 297 19.29 13.30 -8.11
C ILE A 297 18.80 14.25 -7.03
N THR A 298 17.89 15.18 -7.40
CA THR A 298 17.21 16.10 -6.50
C THR A 298 15.71 15.81 -6.48
N LYS A 299 15.01 16.40 -5.50
CA LYS A 299 13.56 16.32 -5.42
C LYS A 299 12.89 16.89 -6.68
N GLU A 300 13.37 18.02 -7.19
CA GLU A 300 12.83 18.67 -8.39
C GLU A 300 12.95 17.76 -9.60
N TYR A 301 14.08 17.06 -9.78
CA TYR A 301 14.26 16.09 -10.85
C TYR A 301 13.29 14.90 -10.77
N LEU A 302 12.87 14.53 -9.55
CA LEU A 302 11.90 13.45 -9.34
C LEU A 302 10.44 13.90 -9.61
N GLU A 303 10.18 15.21 -9.62
CA GLU A 303 8.86 15.80 -9.92
C GLU A 303 8.64 16.05 -11.43
N GLU A 304 9.70 15.97 -12.28
CA GLU A 304 9.66 16.09 -13.74
C GLU A 304 9.29 14.76 -14.43
#